data_5240fac503d699f2eedf46dbb07982d1
#
_entry.id   5240fac503d699f2eedf46dbb07982d1
#
_cell.length_a   1.000
_cell.length_b   1.000
_cell.length_c   1.000
_cell.angle_alpha   90.00
_cell.angle_beta   90.00
_cell.angle_gamma   90.00
#
_symmetry.space_group_name_H-M   'P 1'
#
loop_
_entity.id
_entity.type
_entity.pdbx_description
1 polymer ?
#
loop_
_entity_poly.entity_id
_entity_poly.type
_entity_poly.pdbx_seq_one_letter_code
_entity_poly.pdbx_strand_id
1 'polypeptide(L)'
;LLEAGKPLRLAFESGKPHSMILWGPPGTGKTTLARLMAAVFDAEFIALSAVLSGVKDIREAVERAQAILQQSGRHTILFVDEVHRFNKSQQDAFLPYVEQGLVTFVGATTENPSFEVNGALLSRAQVYVLNPLSDDELGIVFERARNLALPDLDFTGDAKRLLIGYADGDARRLLNFLEQIKTAAATEGIAAIDREYAQAALSPGGRRFDKGGDNFYDQISALHKSVRGSNPDAALYWTCRMLDAGADPRYIARRLIRAAAEDIGLADPRALQIALNASETYERLGSPEGELALAQAALYLACAPKSNAAYLAYNEARAFIAGDKSRPVPEHLRNAPTRLMKELGFGHGYRYVHDEPEAYAAGEDYLPEGMPQVRFYRPAPYGLEKKIAERLDHLRELDEQAKKQS
;
A
#
# COMPACT_ATOMS: atom_id res chain seq x y z
N LEU A 1 12.11 -1.89 10.46
CA LEU A 1 11.46 -2.66 11.53
C LEU A 1 12.46 -3.22 12.55
N LEU A 2 13.65 -3.67 12.09
CA LEU A 2 14.68 -4.32 12.92
C LEU A 2 15.86 -3.38 13.24
N GLU A 3 15.71 -2.09 13.09
CA GLU A 3 16.69 -1.09 13.55
C GLU A 3 16.75 -1.07 15.09
N ALA A 4 17.90 -0.66 15.62
CA ALA A 4 18.10 -0.56 17.06
C ALA A 4 17.04 0.35 17.72
N GLY A 5 16.45 -0.12 18.81
CA GLY A 5 15.39 0.59 19.56
C GLY A 5 13.97 0.48 18.99
N LYS A 6 13.76 -0.16 17.85
CA LYS A 6 12.40 -0.42 17.33
C LYS A 6 11.72 -1.56 18.12
N PRO A 7 10.39 -1.51 18.30
CA PRO A 7 9.67 -2.49 19.14
C PRO A 7 9.90 -3.94 18.72
N LEU A 8 9.92 -4.24 17.43
CA LEU A 8 10.16 -5.60 16.95
C LEU A 8 11.60 -6.06 17.24
N ARG A 9 12.58 -5.16 17.09
CA ARG A 9 13.98 -5.45 17.45
C ARG A 9 14.13 -5.76 18.94
N LEU A 10 13.49 -4.95 19.78
CA LEU A 10 13.50 -5.17 21.25
C LEU A 10 12.85 -6.50 21.62
N ALA A 11 11.78 -6.94 20.96
CA ALA A 11 11.19 -8.25 21.14
C ALA A 11 12.20 -9.37 20.83
N PHE A 12 12.93 -9.27 19.71
CA PHE A 12 13.99 -10.20 19.36
C PHE A 12 15.10 -10.24 20.42
N GLU A 13 15.55 -9.10 20.90
CA GLU A 13 16.63 -8.99 21.90
C GLU A 13 16.20 -9.48 23.29
N SER A 14 14.93 -9.27 23.66
CA SER A 14 14.38 -9.71 24.95
C SER A 14 13.99 -11.20 24.98
N GLY A 15 13.97 -11.88 23.85
CA GLY A 15 13.51 -13.26 23.72
C GLY A 15 12.03 -13.47 24.03
N LYS A 16 11.21 -12.38 24.01
CA LYS A 16 9.77 -12.44 24.33
C LYS A 16 8.94 -12.10 23.09
N PRO A 17 8.46 -13.11 22.35
CA PRO A 17 7.57 -12.88 21.24
C PRO A 17 6.23 -12.32 21.72
N HIS A 18 5.63 -11.43 20.95
CA HIS A 18 4.27 -10.94 21.16
C HIS A 18 3.44 -11.13 19.90
N SER A 19 2.13 -11.20 20.08
CA SER A 19 1.21 -11.33 18.94
C SER A 19 1.21 -10.09 18.08
N MET A 20 1.17 -10.28 16.74
CA MET A 20 1.29 -9.18 15.80
C MET A 20 0.56 -9.42 14.49
N ILE A 21 0.35 -8.34 13.77
CA ILE A 21 -0.14 -8.36 12.38
C ILE A 21 0.92 -7.68 11.49
N LEU A 22 1.39 -8.43 10.51
CA LEU A 22 2.32 -7.97 9.49
C LEU A 22 1.53 -7.50 8.29
N TRP A 23 1.44 -6.19 8.11
CA TRP A 23 0.70 -5.57 7.02
C TRP A 23 1.63 -4.99 5.97
N GLY A 24 1.41 -5.32 4.71
CA GLY A 24 2.18 -4.76 3.61
C GLY A 24 1.99 -5.53 2.30
N PRO A 25 2.52 -5.01 1.18
CA PRO A 25 2.36 -5.63 -0.13
C PRO A 25 3.02 -7.01 -0.23
N PRO A 26 2.73 -7.79 -1.28
CA PRO A 26 3.37 -9.08 -1.52
C PRO A 26 4.89 -8.97 -1.57
N GLY A 27 5.59 -10.06 -1.28
CA GLY A 27 7.05 -10.15 -1.43
C GLY A 27 7.90 -9.35 -0.45
N THR A 28 7.31 -8.68 0.54
CA THR A 28 8.03 -7.89 1.57
C THR A 28 8.59 -8.72 2.72
N GLY A 29 8.49 -10.05 2.65
CA GLY A 29 9.11 -10.94 3.63
C GLY A 29 8.26 -11.26 4.87
N LYS A 30 6.93 -11.02 4.89
CA LYS A 30 6.05 -11.31 6.04
C LYS A 30 6.21 -12.72 6.58
N THR A 31 6.08 -13.73 5.72
CA THR A 31 6.23 -15.15 6.08
C THR A 31 7.65 -15.47 6.51
N THR A 32 8.65 -14.88 5.85
CA THR A 32 10.07 -15.07 6.18
C THR A 32 10.37 -14.52 7.57
N LEU A 33 9.86 -13.35 7.90
CA LEU A 33 10.00 -12.73 9.21
C LEU A 33 9.37 -13.59 10.30
N ALA A 34 8.16 -14.12 10.08
CA ALA A 34 7.49 -15.00 11.02
C ALA A 34 8.27 -16.32 11.27
N ARG A 35 8.85 -16.90 10.22
CA ARG A 35 9.74 -18.09 10.36
C ARG A 35 11.03 -17.76 11.11
N LEU A 36 11.64 -16.61 10.84
CA LEU A 36 12.82 -16.14 11.55
C LEU A 36 12.52 -15.96 13.06
N MET A 37 11.36 -15.40 13.39
CA MET A 37 10.91 -15.30 14.78
C MET A 37 10.83 -16.67 15.44
N ALA A 38 10.22 -17.66 14.77
CA ALA A 38 10.11 -19.00 15.33
C ALA A 38 11.48 -19.62 15.62
N ALA A 39 12.44 -19.42 14.72
CA ALA A 39 13.81 -19.91 14.91
C ALA A 39 14.55 -19.20 16.05
N VAL A 40 14.41 -17.87 16.15
CA VAL A 40 15.09 -17.08 17.20
C VAL A 40 14.51 -17.34 18.60
N PHE A 41 13.20 -17.55 18.70
CA PHE A 41 12.53 -17.79 19.98
C PHE A 41 12.45 -19.30 20.35
N ASP A 42 13.08 -20.16 19.59
CA ASP A 42 12.97 -21.63 19.74
C ASP A 42 11.51 -22.09 19.85
N ALA A 43 10.66 -21.49 19.03
CA ALA A 43 9.22 -21.78 19.02
C ALA A 43 8.86 -22.72 17.86
N GLU A 44 7.84 -23.54 18.06
CA GLU A 44 7.25 -24.29 16.96
C GLU A 44 6.53 -23.35 16.00
N PHE A 45 6.65 -23.59 14.70
CA PHE A 45 6.01 -22.79 13.66
C PHE A 45 4.85 -23.56 13.02
N ILE A 46 3.62 -23.11 13.28
CA ILE A 46 2.42 -23.65 12.65
C ILE A 46 1.88 -22.60 11.69
N ALA A 47 1.72 -22.95 10.41
CA ALA A 47 1.21 -22.04 9.39
C ALA A 47 -0.19 -22.47 8.94
N LEU A 48 -1.10 -21.52 8.89
CA LEU A 48 -2.44 -21.65 8.30
C LEU A 48 -2.57 -20.64 7.14
N SER A 49 -3.24 -21.06 6.07
CA SER A 49 -3.64 -20.16 4.99
C SER A 49 -5.13 -19.86 5.13
N ALA A 50 -5.49 -18.61 5.34
CA ALA A 50 -6.90 -18.24 5.47
C ALA A 50 -7.72 -18.46 4.17
N VAL A 51 -7.04 -18.66 3.04
CA VAL A 51 -7.68 -19.04 1.76
C VAL A 51 -8.13 -20.52 1.75
N LEU A 52 -7.36 -21.39 2.41
CA LEU A 52 -7.56 -22.85 2.35
C LEU A 52 -8.09 -23.45 3.65
N SER A 53 -7.94 -22.74 4.77
CA SER A 53 -8.23 -23.26 6.10
C SER A 53 -9.60 -22.81 6.62
N GLY A 54 -10.24 -23.69 7.40
CA GLY A 54 -11.49 -23.44 8.10
C GLY A 54 -11.36 -23.54 9.62
N VAL A 55 -12.50 -23.49 10.32
CA VAL A 55 -12.55 -23.61 11.80
C VAL A 55 -11.95 -24.93 12.29
N LYS A 56 -12.04 -25.99 11.50
CA LYS A 56 -11.47 -27.31 11.85
C LYS A 56 -9.95 -27.22 11.90
N ASP A 57 -9.34 -26.61 10.88
CA ASP A 57 -7.88 -26.49 10.80
C ASP A 57 -7.34 -25.61 11.93
N ILE A 58 -8.09 -24.57 12.34
CA ILE A 58 -7.76 -23.74 13.50
C ILE A 58 -7.70 -24.59 14.78
N ARG A 59 -8.71 -25.46 14.99
CA ARG A 59 -8.76 -26.33 16.17
C ARG A 59 -7.61 -27.33 16.17
N GLU A 60 -7.34 -27.98 15.05
CA GLU A 60 -6.22 -28.92 14.90
C GLU A 60 -4.86 -28.23 15.17
N ALA A 61 -4.67 -26.99 14.69
CA ALA A 61 -3.48 -26.21 14.97
C ALA A 61 -3.30 -25.91 16.47
N VAL A 62 -4.40 -25.59 17.15
CA VAL A 62 -4.41 -25.34 18.60
C VAL A 62 -4.14 -26.60 19.40
N GLU A 63 -4.79 -27.72 19.07
CA GLU A 63 -4.54 -29.04 19.71
C GLU A 63 -3.07 -29.44 19.55
N ARG A 64 -2.51 -29.24 18.37
CA ARG A 64 -1.07 -29.46 18.13
C ARG A 64 -0.20 -28.55 18.99
N ALA A 65 -0.53 -27.26 19.11
CA ALA A 65 0.20 -26.32 19.98
C ALA A 65 0.15 -26.75 21.46
N GLN A 66 -1.00 -27.23 21.94
CA GLN A 66 -1.15 -27.77 23.30
C GLN A 66 -0.28 -29.01 23.53
N ALA A 67 -0.29 -29.94 22.58
CA ALA A 67 0.51 -31.14 22.67
C ALA A 67 2.02 -30.81 22.71
N ILE A 68 2.49 -29.88 21.88
CA ILE A 68 3.88 -29.43 21.84
C ILE A 68 4.29 -28.80 23.17
N LEU A 69 3.46 -27.91 23.70
CA LEU A 69 3.72 -27.28 24.99
C LEU A 69 3.82 -28.31 26.12
N GLN A 70 2.94 -29.30 26.16
CA GLN A 70 2.94 -30.37 27.16
C GLN A 70 4.14 -31.32 27.02
N GLN A 71 4.56 -31.66 25.80
CA GLN A 71 5.63 -32.64 25.56
C GLN A 71 7.03 -32.05 25.66
N SER A 72 7.22 -30.81 25.16
CA SER A 72 8.54 -30.21 25.01
C SER A 72 8.71 -28.88 25.77
N GLY A 73 7.65 -28.32 26.31
CA GLY A 73 7.66 -26.98 26.92
C GLY A 73 7.85 -25.82 25.91
N ARG A 74 7.89 -26.11 24.63
CA ARG A 74 8.11 -25.10 23.58
C ARG A 74 6.83 -24.34 23.30
N HIS A 75 6.96 -23.02 23.13
CA HIS A 75 5.88 -22.17 22.69
C HIS A 75 5.62 -22.34 21.18
N THR A 76 4.44 -21.94 20.74
CA THR A 76 4.05 -22.02 19.32
C THR A 76 3.81 -20.64 18.76
N ILE A 77 4.41 -20.34 17.61
CA ILE A 77 4.03 -19.22 16.75
C ILE A 77 3.02 -19.75 15.74
N LEU A 78 1.80 -19.24 15.84
CA LEU A 78 0.71 -19.54 14.90
C LEU A 78 0.68 -18.45 13.83
N PHE A 79 1.19 -18.76 12.65
CA PHE A 79 1.19 -17.87 11.50
C PHE A 79 -0.05 -18.07 10.66
N VAL A 80 -0.79 -16.98 10.40
CA VAL A 80 -1.99 -16.99 9.55
C VAL A 80 -1.74 -16.08 8.35
N ASP A 81 -1.57 -16.70 7.19
CA ASP A 81 -1.41 -15.97 5.93
C ASP A 81 -2.75 -15.49 5.39
N GLU A 82 -2.79 -14.27 4.87
CA GLU A 82 -3.98 -13.58 4.34
C GLU A 82 -5.14 -13.55 5.36
N VAL A 83 -4.85 -13.18 6.61
CA VAL A 83 -5.79 -13.21 7.74
C VAL A 83 -7.12 -12.48 7.46
N HIS A 84 -7.12 -11.49 6.58
CA HIS A 84 -8.32 -10.76 6.13
C HIS A 84 -9.35 -11.66 5.39
N ARG A 85 -8.94 -12.83 4.91
CA ARG A 85 -9.84 -13.81 4.26
C ARG A 85 -10.68 -14.59 5.26
N PHE A 86 -10.30 -14.62 6.53
CA PHE A 86 -11.13 -15.21 7.58
C PHE A 86 -12.28 -14.29 7.94
N ASN A 87 -13.48 -14.86 8.07
CA ASN A 87 -14.61 -14.13 8.61
C ASN A 87 -14.45 -13.84 10.11
N LYS A 88 -15.31 -12.97 10.66
CA LYS A 88 -15.22 -12.54 12.07
C LYS A 88 -15.22 -13.72 13.06
N SER A 89 -16.08 -14.73 12.85
CA SER A 89 -16.13 -15.90 13.74
C SER A 89 -14.87 -16.76 13.69
N GLN A 90 -14.21 -16.84 12.54
CA GLN A 90 -12.93 -17.53 12.40
C GLN A 90 -11.81 -16.74 13.06
N GLN A 91 -11.81 -15.41 12.94
CA GLN A 91 -10.86 -14.55 13.65
C GLN A 91 -11.05 -14.61 15.18
N ASP A 92 -12.31 -14.65 15.64
CA ASP A 92 -12.63 -14.79 17.08
C ASP A 92 -12.18 -16.13 17.65
N ALA A 93 -12.11 -17.18 16.84
CA ALA A 93 -11.66 -18.50 17.28
C ALA A 93 -10.23 -18.55 17.80
N PHE A 94 -9.38 -17.58 17.45
CA PHE A 94 -8.02 -17.48 17.98
C PHE A 94 -7.93 -16.83 19.34
N LEU A 95 -8.90 -15.96 19.71
CA LEU A 95 -8.82 -15.07 20.86
C LEU A 95 -8.53 -15.80 22.18
N PRO A 96 -9.25 -16.89 22.55
CA PRO A 96 -9.02 -17.56 23.81
C PRO A 96 -7.57 -18.08 23.95
N TYR A 97 -6.97 -18.52 22.87
CA TYR A 97 -5.65 -19.14 22.88
C TYR A 97 -4.51 -18.10 22.84
N VAL A 98 -4.78 -16.95 22.24
CA VAL A 98 -3.89 -15.78 22.29
C VAL A 98 -3.92 -15.17 23.71
N GLU A 99 -5.09 -15.04 24.33
CA GLU A 99 -5.25 -14.51 25.68
C GLU A 99 -4.61 -15.40 26.75
N GLN A 100 -4.69 -16.70 26.59
CA GLN A 100 -4.06 -17.68 27.49
C GLN A 100 -2.54 -17.81 27.28
N GLY A 101 -1.99 -17.16 26.23
CA GLY A 101 -0.58 -17.27 25.88
C GLY A 101 -0.17 -18.65 25.33
N LEU A 102 -1.16 -19.50 24.95
CA LEU A 102 -0.88 -20.80 24.35
C LEU A 102 -0.16 -20.66 23.01
N VAL A 103 -0.55 -19.67 22.21
CA VAL A 103 0.06 -19.35 20.94
C VAL A 103 0.42 -17.87 20.85
N THR A 104 1.55 -17.56 20.23
CA THR A 104 1.85 -16.21 19.74
C THR A 104 1.28 -16.10 18.32
N PHE A 105 0.27 -15.26 18.18
CA PHE A 105 -0.42 -15.06 16.90
C PHE A 105 0.38 -14.12 15.99
N VAL A 106 0.66 -14.53 14.76
CA VAL A 106 1.27 -13.69 13.73
C VAL A 106 0.39 -13.72 12.49
N GLY A 107 -0.44 -12.70 12.32
CA GLY A 107 -1.26 -12.53 11.11
C GLY A 107 -0.49 -11.82 10.01
N ALA A 108 -0.61 -12.26 8.76
CA ALA A 108 -0.11 -11.55 7.60
C ALA A 108 -1.28 -11.11 6.72
N THR A 109 -1.21 -9.90 6.19
CA THR A 109 -2.24 -9.35 5.29
C THR A 109 -1.66 -8.33 4.31
N THR A 110 -2.25 -8.27 3.12
CA THR A 110 -2.02 -7.21 2.13
C THR A 110 -3.02 -6.07 2.28
N GLU A 111 -4.17 -6.33 2.91
CA GLU A 111 -5.24 -5.36 3.11
C GLU A 111 -5.08 -4.58 4.42
N ASN A 112 -5.72 -3.42 4.50
CA ASN A 112 -5.62 -2.58 5.70
C ASN A 112 -6.31 -3.28 6.90
N PRO A 113 -5.54 -3.66 7.94
CA PRO A 113 -6.08 -4.42 9.07
C PRO A 113 -7.16 -3.67 9.86
N SER A 114 -7.20 -2.34 9.79
CA SER A 114 -8.23 -1.54 10.48
C SER A 114 -9.65 -1.79 9.94
N PHE A 115 -9.77 -2.26 8.70
CA PHE A 115 -11.05 -2.57 8.07
C PHE A 115 -11.37 -4.05 8.06
N GLU A 116 -10.35 -4.89 7.97
CA GLU A 116 -10.51 -6.31 7.66
C GLU A 116 -10.28 -7.24 8.87
N VAL A 117 -9.57 -6.76 9.89
CA VAL A 117 -9.31 -7.54 11.10
C VAL A 117 -10.22 -7.04 12.22
N ASN A 118 -10.81 -7.97 12.97
CA ASN A 118 -11.72 -7.60 14.05
C ASN A 118 -10.99 -6.84 15.19
N GLY A 119 -11.73 -5.93 15.85
CA GLY A 119 -11.17 -5.08 16.89
C GLY A 119 -10.64 -5.84 18.10
N ALA A 120 -11.19 -7.02 18.41
CA ALA A 120 -10.75 -7.85 19.52
C ALA A 120 -9.36 -8.45 19.26
N LEU A 121 -9.08 -8.86 18.02
CA LEU A 121 -7.75 -9.36 17.64
C LEU A 121 -6.75 -8.20 17.53
N LEU A 122 -7.16 -7.06 16.97
CA LEU A 122 -6.33 -5.85 16.88
C LEU A 122 -5.90 -5.31 18.26
N SER A 123 -6.76 -5.43 19.27
CA SER A 123 -6.42 -4.98 20.63
C SER A 123 -5.35 -5.84 21.32
N ARG A 124 -5.06 -7.03 20.78
CA ARG A 124 -4.11 -8.01 21.34
C ARG A 124 -2.89 -8.26 20.46
N ALA A 125 -2.88 -7.71 19.24
CA ALA A 125 -1.81 -7.88 18.28
C ALA A 125 -1.29 -6.52 17.82
N GLN A 126 0.00 -6.30 17.90
CA GLN A 126 0.64 -5.08 17.43
C GLN A 126 0.73 -5.09 15.90
N VAL A 127 0.31 -4.01 15.25
CA VAL A 127 0.41 -3.90 13.78
C VAL A 127 1.78 -3.38 13.39
N TYR A 128 2.46 -4.11 12.50
CA TYR A 128 3.71 -3.72 11.86
C TYR A 128 3.51 -3.52 10.37
N VAL A 129 3.81 -2.33 9.90
CA VAL A 129 3.73 -1.99 8.48
C VAL A 129 5.04 -2.36 7.80
N LEU A 130 4.95 -3.22 6.78
CA LEU A 130 6.07 -3.54 5.90
C LEU A 130 5.90 -2.76 4.60
N ASN A 131 6.83 -1.87 4.33
CA ASN A 131 6.88 -1.15 3.07
C ASN A 131 7.41 -2.04 1.94
N PRO A 132 7.13 -1.72 0.66
CA PRO A 132 7.88 -2.30 -0.44
C PRO A 132 9.37 -2.19 -0.20
N LEU A 133 10.13 -3.19 -0.59
CA LEU A 133 11.58 -3.15 -0.47
C LEU A 133 12.16 -2.07 -1.38
N SER A 134 13.13 -1.33 -0.88
CA SER A 134 13.90 -0.38 -1.69
C SER A 134 14.79 -1.11 -2.71
N ASP A 135 15.28 -0.38 -3.72
CA ASP A 135 16.21 -0.92 -4.71
C ASP A 135 17.49 -1.46 -4.07
N ASP A 136 17.98 -0.79 -3.02
CA ASP A 136 19.15 -1.23 -2.26
C ASP A 136 18.88 -2.54 -1.51
N GLU A 137 17.71 -2.66 -0.86
CA GLU A 137 17.30 -3.89 -0.17
C GLU A 137 17.09 -5.04 -1.16
N LEU A 138 16.46 -4.79 -2.30
CA LEU A 138 16.35 -5.76 -3.40
C LEU A 138 17.73 -6.13 -3.97
N GLY A 139 18.66 -5.18 -4.02
CA GLY A 139 20.05 -5.41 -4.39
C GLY A 139 20.75 -6.41 -3.46
N ILE A 140 20.49 -6.35 -2.16
CA ILE A 140 21.01 -7.32 -1.18
C ILE A 140 20.39 -8.72 -1.41
N VAL A 141 19.07 -8.77 -1.67
CA VAL A 141 18.38 -10.03 -1.98
C VAL A 141 18.94 -10.65 -3.26
N PHE A 142 19.15 -9.83 -4.30
CA PHE A 142 19.76 -10.26 -5.57
C PHE A 142 21.12 -10.90 -5.35
N GLU A 143 22.04 -10.23 -4.65
CA GLU A 143 23.40 -10.75 -4.42
C GLU A 143 23.40 -12.06 -3.62
N ARG A 144 22.54 -12.17 -2.63
CA ARG A 144 22.37 -13.41 -1.87
C ARG A 144 21.86 -14.55 -2.76
N ALA A 145 20.85 -14.30 -3.57
CA ALA A 145 20.29 -15.30 -4.47
C ALA A 145 21.30 -15.71 -5.53
N ARG A 146 22.04 -14.75 -6.14
CA ARG A 146 23.11 -15.00 -7.08
C ARG A 146 24.17 -15.94 -6.48
N ASN A 147 24.70 -15.59 -5.32
CA ASN A 147 25.78 -16.35 -4.69
C ASN A 147 25.35 -17.76 -4.26
N LEU A 148 24.10 -17.96 -3.86
CA LEU A 148 23.59 -19.25 -3.38
C LEU A 148 23.08 -20.17 -4.50
N ALA A 149 22.42 -19.60 -5.51
CA ALA A 149 21.68 -20.40 -6.49
C ALA A 149 22.17 -20.22 -7.94
N LEU A 150 22.98 -19.20 -8.23
CA LEU A 150 23.41 -18.79 -9.57
C LEU A 150 24.91 -18.43 -9.63
N PRO A 151 25.82 -19.21 -8.97
CA PRO A 151 27.23 -18.84 -8.89
C PRO A 151 27.92 -18.81 -10.26
N ASP A 152 27.40 -19.57 -11.23
CA ASP A 152 27.95 -19.70 -12.57
C ASP A 152 27.43 -18.65 -13.56
N LEU A 153 26.50 -17.77 -13.15
CA LEU A 153 25.96 -16.70 -13.96
C LEU A 153 26.56 -15.34 -13.58
N ASP A 154 27.09 -14.65 -14.59
CA ASP A 154 27.62 -13.30 -14.45
C ASP A 154 26.61 -12.27 -14.97
N PHE A 155 26.12 -11.42 -14.08
CA PHE A 155 25.11 -10.39 -14.42
C PHE A 155 25.79 -9.02 -14.57
N THR A 156 25.52 -8.35 -15.68
CA THR A 156 25.94 -6.95 -15.83
C THR A 156 25.19 -6.05 -14.84
N GLY A 157 25.76 -4.89 -14.51
CA GLY A 157 25.10 -3.92 -13.64
C GLY A 157 23.75 -3.45 -14.21
N ASP A 158 23.61 -3.40 -15.54
CA ASP A 158 22.37 -3.01 -16.22
C ASP A 158 21.29 -4.09 -16.12
N ALA A 159 21.67 -5.35 -16.29
CA ALA A 159 20.76 -6.48 -16.06
C ALA A 159 20.24 -6.50 -14.62
N LYS A 160 21.14 -6.34 -13.64
CA LYS A 160 20.76 -6.25 -12.21
C LYS A 160 19.75 -5.12 -11.97
N ARG A 161 20.03 -3.90 -12.46
CA ARG A 161 19.11 -2.75 -12.32
C ARG A 161 17.75 -3.00 -12.96
N LEU A 162 17.73 -3.61 -14.15
CA LEU A 162 16.49 -4.00 -14.82
C LEU A 162 15.65 -4.95 -13.96
N LEU A 163 16.24 -6.01 -13.43
CA LEU A 163 15.54 -7.02 -12.64
C LEU A 163 14.99 -6.45 -11.34
N ILE A 164 15.79 -5.63 -10.64
CA ILE A 164 15.37 -4.92 -9.44
C ILE A 164 14.18 -4.01 -9.75
N GLY A 165 14.27 -3.26 -10.84
CA GLY A 165 13.19 -2.38 -11.27
C GLY A 165 11.90 -3.11 -11.62
N TYR A 166 11.99 -4.23 -12.30
CA TYR A 166 10.84 -5.06 -12.62
C TYR A 166 10.22 -5.73 -11.40
N ALA A 167 11.02 -5.99 -10.37
CA ALA A 167 10.53 -6.54 -9.11
C ALA A 167 9.66 -5.55 -8.33
N ASP A 168 9.87 -4.23 -8.47
CA ASP A 168 9.03 -3.15 -7.92
C ASP A 168 8.74 -3.33 -6.41
N GLY A 169 9.78 -3.59 -5.63
CA GLY A 169 9.69 -3.78 -4.18
C GLY A 169 9.29 -5.18 -3.71
N ASP A 170 9.10 -6.13 -4.62
CA ASP A 170 8.70 -7.51 -4.35
C ASP A 170 9.88 -8.49 -4.52
N ALA A 171 10.44 -8.98 -3.39
CA ALA A 171 11.54 -9.95 -3.41
C ALA A 171 11.14 -11.29 -4.03
N ARG A 172 9.89 -11.75 -3.88
CA ARG A 172 9.42 -13.01 -4.48
C ARG A 172 9.45 -12.91 -5.99
N ARG A 173 9.02 -11.76 -6.53
CA ARG A 173 9.06 -11.48 -7.96
C ARG A 173 10.50 -11.46 -8.49
N LEU A 174 11.42 -10.82 -7.76
CA LEU A 174 12.84 -10.83 -8.09
C LEU A 174 13.41 -12.26 -8.15
N LEU A 175 13.13 -13.07 -7.13
CA LEU A 175 13.59 -14.46 -7.09
C LEU A 175 13.03 -15.30 -8.23
N ASN A 176 11.75 -15.13 -8.56
CA ASN A 176 11.13 -15.80 -9.72
C ASN A 176 11.80 -15.40 -11.05
N PHE A 177 12.18 -14.12 -11.22
CA PHE A 177 12.93 -13.69 -12.39
C PHE A 177 14.30 -14.37 -12.48
N LEU A 178 15.00 -14.48 -11.37
CA LEU A 178 16.30 -15.16 -11.30
C LEU A 178 16.17 -16.64 -11.63
N GLU A 179 15.11 -17.31 -11.19
CA GLU A 179 14.84 -18.73 -11.53
C GLU A 179 14.53 -18.91 -13.01
N GLN A 180 13.75 -18.00 -13.61
CA GLN A 180 13.46 -18.01 -15.06
C GLN A 180 14.74 -17.83 -15.87
N ILE A 181 15.56 -16.84 -15.51
CA ILE A 181 16.86 -16.59 -16.19
C ILE A 181 17.78 -17.79 -16.05
N LYS A 182 17.86 -18.41 -14.85
CA LYS A 182 18.64 -19.62 -14.65
C LYS A 182 18.26 -20.73 -15.61
N THR A 183 16.94 -20.96 -15.74
CA THR A 183 16.40 -22.01 -16.62
C THR A 183 16.70 -21.72 -18.08
N ALA A 184 16.49 -20.48 -18.53
CA ALA A 184 16.77 -20.07 -19.90
C ALA A 184 18.26 -20.16 -20.22
N ALA A 185 19.13 -19.62 -19.37
CA ALA A 185 20.58 -19.64 -19.53
C ALA A 185 21.15 -21.05 -19.57
N ALA A 186 20.65 -21.95 -18.71
CA ALA A 186 21.06 -23.36 -18.73
C ALA A 186 20.67 -24.08 -20.02
N THR A 187 19.51 -23.75 -20.61
CA THR A 187 19.03 -24.32 -21.85
C THR A 187 19.84 -23.83 -23.07
N GLU A 188 20.26 -22.56 -23.04
CA GLU A 188 20.97 -21.92 -24.13
C GLU A 188 22.51 -21.97 -23.99
N GLY A 189 23.03 -22.46 -22.85
CA GLY A 189 24.47 -22.53 -22.56
C GLY A 189 25.12 -21.15 -22.35
N ILE A 190 24.37 -20.17 -21.83
CA ILE A 190 24.80 -18.79 -21.63
C ILE A 190 25.18 -18.60 -20.18
N ALA A 191 26.37 -17.99 -19.92
CA ALA A 191 26.84 -17.67 -18.58
C ALA A 191 26.80 -16.14 -18.29
N ALA A 192 26.90 -15.29 -19.32
CA ALA A 192 26.88 -13.84 -19.18
C ALA A 192 25.47 -13.30 -19.44
N ILE A 193 24.89 -12.67 -18.45
CA ILE A 193 23.54 -12.11 -18.48
C ILE A 193 23.64 -10.59 -18.57
N ASP A 194 23.44 -10.09 -19.76
CA ASP A 194 23.28 -8.67 -19.98
C ASP A 194 21.80 -8.23 -19.90
N ARG A 195 21.55 -6.94 -20.05
CA ARG A 195 20.21 -6.37 -20.00
C ARG A 195 19.26 -6.95 -21.04
N GLU A 196 19.77 -7.09 -22.26
CA GLU A 196 18.98 -7.59 -23.40
C GLU A 196 18.56 -9.03 -23.19
N TYR A 197 19.49 -9.86 -22.73
CA TYR A 197 19.19 -11.25 -22.40
C TYR A 197 18.18 -11.35 -21.24
N ALA A 198 18.40 -10.60 -20.16
CA ALA A 198 17.49 -10.60 -19.01
C ALA A 198 16.06 -10.18 -19.41
N GLN A 199 15.94 -9.16 -20.27
CA GLN A 199 14.65 -8.71 -20.79
C GLN A 199 13.98 -9.76 -21.69
N ALA A 200 14.74 -10.40 -22.58
CA ALA A 200 14.23 -11.44 -23.46
C ALA A 200 13.76 -12.69 -22.69
N ALA A 201 14.53 -13.12 -21.69
CA ALA A 201 14.19 -14.28 -20.87
C ALA A 201 12.90 -14.10 -20.03
N LEU A 202 12.54 -12.85 -19.72
CA LEU A 202 11.33 -12.53 -18.95
C LEU A 202 10.10 -12.22 -19.80
N SER A 203 10.26 -12.04 -21.11
CA SER A 203 9.13 -11.70 -22.01
C SER A 203 8.36 -12.95 -22.43
N PRO A 204 7.04 -13.02 -22.23
CA PRO A 204 6.21 -14.11 -22.75
C PRO A 204 6.17 -14.00 -24.28
N GLY A 205 6.95 -14.80 -24.99
CA GLY A 205 6.87 -14.91 -26.44
C GLY A 205 8.03 -14.32 -27.26
N GLY A 206 9.22 -14.25 -26.68
CA GLY A 206 10.50 -14.08 -27.38
C GLY A 206 10.59 -13.01 -28.46
N ARG A 207 11.48 -12.04 -28.30
CA ARG A 207 12.00 -11.13 -29.31
C ARG A 207 11.19 -9.86 -29.60
N ARG A 208 11.14 -8.96 -28.64
CA ARG A 208 11.05 -7.53 -28.96
C ARG A 208 12.14 -6.79 -28.18
N PHE A 209 13.30 -6.66 -28.81
CA PHE A 209 14.41 -5.88 -28.27
C PHE A 209 14.23 -4.42 -28.56
N ASP A 210 14.26 -3.59 -27.53
CA ASP A 210 14.58 -2.18 -27.72
C ASP A 210 16.08 -2.03 -27.96
N LYS A 211 16.47 -1.58 -29.16
CA LYS A 211 17.86 -1.30 -29.53
C LYS A 211 18.41 0.00 -28.90
N GLY A 212 17.61 0.74 -28.10
CA GLY A 212 17.93 2.06 -27.62
C GLY A 212 18.57 2.17 -26.24
N GLY A 213 18.57 1.13 -25.43
CA GLY A 213 19.33 1.14 -24.16
C GLY A 213 18.83 2.09 -23.05
N ASP A 214 17.65 2.71 -23.18
CA ASP A 214 17.13 3.66 -22.19
C ASP A 214 16.70 2.98 -20.90
N ASN A 215 17.01 3.58 -19.75
CA ASN A 215 16.63 3.03 -18.46
C ASN A 215 15.11 3.10 -18.27
N PHE A 216 14.47 1.98 -17.91
CA PHE A 216 13.03 1.88 -17.64
C PHE A 216 12.53 2.94 -16.64
N TYR A 217 13.32 3.22 -15.61
CA TYR A 217 12.98 4.26 -14.63
C TYR A 217 13.03 5.66 -15.23
N ASP A 218 13.94 5.91 -16.17
CA ASP A 218 14.02 7.20 -16.83
C ASP A 218 12.81 7.39 -17.74
N GLN A 219 12.35 6.34 -18.42
CA GLN A 219 11.16 6.39 -19.26
C GLN A 219 9.89 6.63 -18.47
N ILE A 220 9.69 5.93 -17.33
CA ILE A 220 8.52 6.16 -16.47
C ILE A 220 8.57 7.55 -15.82
N SER A 221 9.76 8.02 -15.44
CA SER A 221 9.96 9.38 -14.93
C SER A 221 9.68 10.42 -16.03
N ALA A 222 10.09 10.15 -17.26
CA ALA A 222 9.80 10.98 -18.42
C ALA A 222 8.29 11.04 -18.71
N LEU A 223 7.58 9.92 -18.66
CA LEU A 223 6.12 9.87 -18.77
C LEU A 223 5.47 10.77 -17.71
N HIS A 224 5.80 10.58 -16.43
CA HIS A 224 5.24 11.38 -15.33
C HIS A 224 5.51 12.88 -15.50
N LYS A 225 6.75 13.24 -15.85
CA LYS A 225 7.14 14.63 -16.10
C LYS A 225 6.43 15.22 -17.32
N SER A 226 6.18 14.41 -18.37
CA SER A 226 5.42 14.83 -19.54
C SER A 226 3.96 15.10 -19.21
N VAL A 227 3.32 14.23 -18.41
CA VAL A 227 1.96 14.45 -17.91
C VAL A 227 1.90 15.70 -17.04
N ARG A 228 2.81 15.85 -16.08
CA ARG A 228 2.90 17.02 -15.20
C ARG A 228 3.18 18.31 -15.96
N GLY A 229 4.03 18.24 -16.99
CA GLY A 229 4.38 19.35 -17.87
C GLY A 229 3.35 19.66 -18.95
N SER A 230 2.20 18.96 -18.96
CA SER A 230 1.12 19.17 -19.95
C SER A 230 1.57 18.99 -21.41
N ASN A 231 2.41 18.00 -21.65
CA ASN A 231 2.86 17.65 -23.00
C ASN A 231 2.25 16.29 -23.43
N PRO A 232 1.12 16.29 -24.16
CA PRO A 232 0.43 15.06 -24.55
C PRO A 232 1.23 14.20 -25.54
N ASP A 233 1.97 14.82 -26.45
CA ASP A 233 2.77 14.08 -27.43
C ASP A 233 3.92 13.33 -26.77
N ALA A 234 4.62 13.99 -25.83
CA ALA A 234 5.65 13.33 -25.06
C ALA A 234 5.09 12.24 -24.12
N ALA A 235 3.94 12.46 -23.51
CA ALA A 235 3.27 11.45 -22.66
C ALA A 235 2.88 10.21 -23.50
N LEU A 236 2.33 10.43 -24.69
CA LEU A 236 2.00 9.35 -25.61
C LEU A 236 3.26 8.61 -26.08
N TYR A 237 4.30 9.35 -26.50
CA TYR A 237 5.56 8.76 -26.95
C TYR A 237 6.16 7.84 -25.88
N TRP A 238 6.29 8.32 -24.63
CA TRP A 238 6.87 7.52 -23.56
C TRP A 238 6.01 6.32 -23.18
N THR A 239 4.68 6.43 -23.26
CA THR A 239 3.76 5.31 -23.07
C THR A 239 4.00 4.23 -24.13
N CYS A 240 3.97 4.60 -25.41
CA CYS A 240 4.21 3.67 -26.51
C CYS A 240 5.62 3.09 -26.49
N ARG A 241 6.62 3.91 -26.17
CA ARG A 241 8.02 3.47 -26.06
C ARG A 241 8.20 2.40 -24.99
N MET A 242 7.55 2.56 -23.83
CA MET A 242 7.60 1.55 -22.75
C MET A 242 6.86 0.27 -23.15
N LEU A 243 5.69 0.37 -23.80
CA LEU A 243 4.95 -0.79 -24.29
C LEU A 243 5.75 -1.57 -25.34
N ASP A 244 6.36 -0.89 -26.30
CA ASP A 244 7.22 -1.49 -27.33
C ASP A 244 8.46 -2.17 -26.72
N ALA A 245 9.03 -1.58 -25.66
CA ALA A 245 10.14 -2.15 -24.90
C ALA A 245 9.73 -3.35 -24.02
N GLY A 246 8.45 -3.75 -24.01
CA GLY A 246 7.94 -4.88 -23.25
C GLY A 246 7.69 -4.58 -21.76
N ALA A 247 7.54 -3.30 -21.38
CA ALA A 247 7.11 -2.95 -20.05
C ALA A 247 5.74 -3.54 -19.74
N ASP A 248 5.54 -4.04 -18.49
CA ASP A 248 4.23 -4.50 -18.05
C ASP A 248 3.20 -3.36 -18.15
N PRO A 249 2.16 -3.46 -18.98
CA PRO A 249 1.16 -2.41 -19.13
C PRO A 249 0.43 -2.09 -17.83
N ARG A 250 0.32 -3.05 -16.90
CA ARG A 250 -0.25 -2.83 -15.57
C ARG A 250 0.60 -1.88 -14.73
N TYR A 251 1.91 -1.93 -14.90
CA TYR A 251 2.79 -0.96 -14.24
C TYR A 251 2.56 0.46 -14.78
N ILE A 252 2.42 0.62 -16.09
CA ILE A 252 2.08 1.91 -16.72
C ILE A 252 0.72 2.40 -16.19
N ALA A 253 -0.29 1.52 -16.14
CA ALA A 253 -1.61 1.84 -15.59
C ALA A 253 -1.53 2.38 -14.16
N ARG A 254 -0.81 1.70 -13.25
CA ARG A 254 -0.61 2.16 -11.87
C ARG A 254 0.05 3.55 -11.80
N ARG A 255 0.99 3.83 -12.69
CA ARG A 255 1.64 5.15 -12.73
C ARG A 255 0.72 6.25 -13.23
N LEU A 256 -0.13 5.96 -14.21
CA LEU A 256 -1.15 6.90 -14.67
C LEU A 256 -2.20 7.19 -13.58
N ILE A 257 -2.66 6.17 -12.85
CA ILE A 257 -3.57 6.34 -11.70
C ILE A 257 -2.92 7.24 -10.64
N ARG A 258 -1.63 7.02 -10.33
CA ARG A 258 -0.91 7.86 -9.37
C ARG A 258 -0.78 9.31 -9.87
N ALA A 259 -0.41 9.52 -11.13
CA ALA A 259 -0.33 10.85 -11.72
C ALA A 259 -1.67 11.59 -11.71
N ALA A 260 -2.78 10.88 -11.95
CA ALA A 260 -4.12 11.44 -11.88
C ALA A 260 -4.47 11.96 -10.46
N ALA A 261 -4.10 11.21 -9.42
CA ALA A 261 -4.37 11.58 -8.04
C ALA A 261 -3.41 12.67 -7.51
N GLU A 262 -2.12 12.62 -7.91
CA GLU A 262 -1.06 13.47 -7.38
C GLU A 262 -0.94 14.81 -8.12
N ASP A 263 -1.00 14.79 -9.47
CA ASP A 263 -0.68 15.94 -10.31
C ASP A 263 -1.92 16.67 -10.88
N ILE A 264 -3.08 16.01 -10.89
CA ILE A 264 -4.33 16.59 -11.38
C ILE A 264 -5.33 16.78 -10.24
N GLY A 265 -5.50 15.79 -9.40
CA GLY A 265 -6.31 15.86 -8.20
C GLY A 265 -7.71 16.40 -8.46
N LEU A 266 -8.11 17.38 -7.66
CA LEU A 266 -9.44 18.01 -7.75
C LEU A 266 -9.58 19.09 -8.83
N ALA A 267 -8.51 19.42 -9.55
CA ALA A 267 -8.62 20.32 -10.69
C ALA A 267 -9.47 19.68 -11.82
N ASP A 268 -9.35 18.36 -12.00
CA ASP A 268 -10.26 17.54 -12.82
C ASP A 268 -10.46 16.15 -12.22
N PRO A 269 -11.49 15.91 -11.40
CA PRO A 269 -11.75 14.62 -10.77
C PRO A 269 -11.96 13.45 -11.74
N ARG A 270 -12.33 13.73 -13.00
CA ARG A 270 -12.49 12.70 -14.04
C ARG A 270 -11.16 12.02 -14.41
N ALA A 271 -10.04 12.70 -14.16
CA ALA A 271 -8.72 12.18 -14.46
C ALA A 271 -8.47 10.83 -13.79
N LEU A 272 -8.79 10.72 -12.50
CA LEU A 272 -8.65 9.47 -11.75
C LEU A 272 -9.58 8.38 -12.29
N GLN A 273 -10.83 8.74 -12.61
CA GLN A 273 -11.81 7.80 -13.19
C GLN A 273 -11.34 7.26 -14.54
N ILE A 274 -10.81 8.13 -15.41
CA ILE A 274 -10.29 7.74 -16.74
C ILE A 274 -9.08 6.81 -16.58
N ALA A 275 -8.16 7.10 -15.66
CA ALA A 275 -7.01 6.25 -15.42
C ALA A 275 -7.42 4.86 -14.88
N LEU A 276 -8.40 4.79 -13.98
CA LEU A 276 -8.95 3.55 -13.45
C LEU A 276 -9.66 2.75 -14.56
N ASN A 277 -10.51 3.41 -15.36
CA ASN A 277 -11.22 2.77 -16.46
C ASN A 277 -10.23 2.23 -17.50
N ALA A 278 -9.15 2.95 -17.79
CA ALA A 278 -8.11 2.48 -18.73
C ALA A 278 -7.40 1.22 -18.20
N SER A 279 -7.09 1.21 -16.89
CA SER A 279 -6.52 0.02 -16.22
C SER A 279 -7.47 -1.18 -16.32
N GLU A 280 -8.75 -1.00 -16.02
CA GLU A 280 -9.75 -2.06 -16.09
C GLU A 280 -9.99 -2.52 -17.54
N THR A 281 -9.99 -1.62 -18.50
CA THR A 281 -10.09 -1.94 -19.93
C THR A 281 -8.93 -2.81 -20.38
N TYR A 282 -7.72 -2.46 -19.94
CA TYR A 282 -6.54 -3.29 -20.24
C TYR A 282 -6.66 -4.69 -19.63
N GLU A 283 -7.14 -4.82 -18.39
CA GLU A 283 -7.33 -6.14 -17.75
C GLU A 283 -8.33 -7.02 -18.50
N ARG A 284 -9.32 -6.43 -19.15
CA ARG A 284 -10.35 -7.17 -19.90
C ARG A 284 -9.92 -7.53 -21.31
N LEU A 285 -9.22 -6.64 -22.00
CA LEU A 285 -8.87 -6.81 -23.42
C LEU A 285 -7.46 -7.39 -23.61
N GLY A 286 -6.52 -7.11 -22.70
CA GLY A 286 -5.12 -7.51 -22.84
C GLY A 286 -4.40 -6.71 -23.93
N SER A 287 -3.18 -7.17 -24.29
CA SER A 287 -2.41 -6.61 -25.38
C SER A 287 -2.75 -7.31 -26.71
N PRO A 288 -2.80 -6.58 -27.84
CA PRO A 288 -2.50 -5.15 -27.97
C PRO A 288 -3.71 -4.23 -27.76
N GLU A 289 -4.95 -4.73 -27.75
CA GLU A 289 -6.17 -3.93 -27.83
C GLU A 289 -6.35 -3.02 -26.60
N GLY A 290 -6.04 -3.51 -25.40
CA GLY A 290 -6.17 -2.78 -24.15
C GLY A 290 -5.13 -1.66 -23.99
N GLU A 291 -4.03 -1.70 -24.74
CA GLU A 291 -2.97 -0.68 -24.70
C GLU A 291 -3.46 0.69 -25.16
N LEU A 292 -4.42 0.72 -26.10
CA LEU A 292 -5.02 1.95 -26.59
C LEU A 292 -5.71 2.73 -25.45
N ALA A 293 -6.35 2.04 -24.50
CA ALA A 293 -6.98 2.69 -23.34
C ALA A 293 -5.94 3.39 -22.44
N LEU A 294 -4.77 2.78 -22.26
CA LEU A 294 -3.66 3.39 -21.49
C LEU A 294 -3.10 4.63 -22.23
N ALA A 295 -2.94 4.55 -23.55
CA ALA A 295 -2.53 5.68 -24.37
C ALA A 295 -3.54 6.84 -24.30
N GLN A 296 -4.84 6.55 -24.38
CA GLN A 296 -5.91 7.54 -24.22
C GLN A 296 -5.87 8.20 -22.84
N ALA A 297 -5.66 7.42 -21.75
CA ALA A 297 -5.51 7.97 -20.42
C ALA A 297 -4.28 8.88 -20.31
N ALA A 298 -3.13 8.50 -20.86
CA ALA A 298 -1.92 9.33 -20.84
C ALA A 298 -2.15 10.68 -21.53
N LEU A 299 -2.81 10.67 -22.70
CA LEU A 299 -3.21 11.90 -23.41
C LEU A 299 -4.13 12.77 -22.57
N TYR A 300 -5.18 12.18 -22.02
CA TYR A 300 -6.13 12.93 -21.18
C TYR A 300 -5.45 13.58 -20.00
N LEU A 301 -4.64 12.81 -19.26
CA LEU A 301 -3.93 13.29 -18.08
C LEU A 301 -2.95 14.42 -18.43
N ALA A 302 -2.29 14.34 -19.58
CA ALA A 302 -1.41 15.40 -20.05
C ALA A 302 -2.19 16.69 -20.39
N CYS A 303 -3.40 16.59 -20.93
CA CYS A 303 -4.23 17.75 -21.28
C CYS A 303 -5.02 18.33 -20.09
N ALA A 304 -5.24 17.56 -19.04
CA ALA A 304 -6.02 18.00 -17.87
C ALA A 304 -5.35 19.16 -17.11
N PRO A 305 -6.11 20.05 -16.46
CA PRO A 305 -5.55 21.07 -15.58
C PRO A 305 -4.82 20.42 -14.43
N LYS A 306 -3.69 21.01 -13.98
CA LYS A 306 -2.81 20.44 -12.98
C LYS A 306 -3.07 21.03 -11.60
N SER A 307 -3.15 20.15 -10.58
CA SER A 307 -3.15 20.54 -9.17
C SER A 307 -2.60 19.42 -8.31
N ASN A 308 -1.69 19.76 -7.43
CA ASN A 308 -1.21 18.88 -6.35
C ASN A 308 -1.76 19.31 -4.97
N ALA A 309 -2.77 20.17 -4.93
CA ALA A 309 -3.29 20.73 -3.68
C ALA A 309 -3.78 19.64 -2.71
N ALA A 310 -4.47 18.60 -3.21
CA ALA A 310 -4.91 17.49 -2.39
C ALA A 310 -3.73 16.66 -1.84
N TYR A 311 -2.69 16.43 -2.63
CA TYR A 311 -1.48 15.74 -2.22
C TYR A 311 -0.73 16.51 -1.12
N LEU A 312 -0.57 17.83 -1.28
CA LEU A 312 0.05 18.68 -0.29
C LEU A 312 -0.75 18.72 1.01
N ALA A 313 -2.08 18.90 0.91
CA ALA A 313 -2.99 18.89 2.04
C ALA A 313 -2.92 17.59 2.86
N TYR A 314 -2.89 16.45 2.18
CA TYR A 314 -2.76 15.14 2.82
C TYR A 314 -1.42 15.00 3.57
N ASN A 315 -0.31 15.40 2.94
CA ASN A 315 1.01 15.30 3.57
C ASN A 315 1.14 16.27 4.76
N GLU A 316 0.60 17.49 4.64
CA GLU A 316 0.60 18.49 5.72
C GLU A 316 -0.23 17.98 6.91
N ALA A 317 -1.43 17.45 6.66
CA ALA A 317 -2.27 16.86 7.71
C ALA A 317 -1.59 15.67 8.40
N ARG A 318 -0.96 14.77 7.64
CA ARG A 318 -0.20 13.65 8.20
C ARG A 318 0.97 14.09 9.06
N ALA A 319 1.73 15.08 8.59
CA ALA A 319 2.85 15.63 9.35
C ALA A 319 2.39 16.31 10.65
N PHE A 320 1.29 17.06 10.58
CA PHE A 320 0.67 17.67 11.76
C PHE A 320 0.26 16.60 12.78
N ILE A 321 -0.50 15.57 12.36
CA ILE A 321 -0.96 14.49 13.23
C ILE A 321 0.22 13.73 13.85
N ALA A 322 1.28 13.50 13.11
CA ALA A 322 2.47 12.81 13.62
C ALA A 322 3.18 13.56 14.77
N GLY A 323 3.03 14.90 14.80
CA GLY A 323 3.59 15.76 15.85
C GLY A 323 2.58 16.16 16.94
N ASP A 324 1.30 15.78 16.81
CA ASP A 324 0.24 16.17 17.74
C ASP A 324 -0.14 15.02 18.68
N LYS A 325 -0.77 15.37 19.83
CA LYS A 325 -1.34 14.42 20.77
C LYS A 325 -2.68 13.89 20.27
N SER A 326 -3.12 12.74 20.79
CA SER A 326 -4.49 12.27 20.58
C SER A 326 -5.50 13.27 21.16
N ARG A 327 -6.48 13.70 20.36
CA ARG A 327 -7.53 14.63 20.74
C ARG A 327 -8.90 13.96 20.69
N PRO A 328 -9.79 14.20 21.65
CA PRO A 328 -11.15 13.67 21.61
C PRO A 328 -11.95 14.32 20.48
N VAL A 329 -12.90 13.57 19.93
CA VAL A 329 -13.90 14.13 19.01
C VAL A 329 -14.82 15.08 19.79
N PRO A 330 -15.12 16.29 19.28
CA PRO A 330 -16.06 17.21 19.88
C PRO A 330 -17.42 16.57 20.16
N GLU A 331 -18.07 16.93 21.26
CA GLU A 331 -19.30 16.26 21.72
C GLU A 331 -20.44 16.38 20.71
N HIS A 332 -20.62 17.54 20.09
CA HIS A 332 -21.63 17.78 19.07
C HIS A 332 -21.46 16.90 17.82
N LEU A 333 -20.22 16.43 17.52
CA LEU A 333 -19.94 15.54 16.39
C LEU A 333 -20.08 14.05 16.72
N ARG A 334 -20.33 13.71 18.00
CA ARG A 334 -20.47 12.31 18.41
C ARG A 334 -21.89 11.82 18.18
N ASN A 335 -22.04 10.61 17.63
CA ASN A 335 -23.34 9.99 17.53
C ASN A 335 -23.87 9.57 18.91
N ALA A 336 -25.17 9.78 19.15
CA ALA A 336 -25.87 9.43 20.39
C ALA A 336 -27.03 8.44 20.15
N PRO A 337 -26.78 7.19 19.67
CA PRO A 337 -27.83 6.24 19.35
C PRO A 337 -28.55 5.68 20.59
N THR A 338 -27.93 5.76 21.77
CA THR A 338 -28.53 5.27 23.01
C THR A 338 -28.92 6.41 23.96
N ARG A 339 -29.87 6.12 24.87
CA ARG A 339 -30.30 7.07 25.90
C ARG A 339 -29.13 7.52 26.78
N LEU A 340 -28.28 6.59 27.17
CA LEU A 340 -27.09 6.89 27.98
C LEU A 340 -26.14 7.86 27.28
N MET A 341 -25.90 7.69 25.97
CA MET A 341 -25.04 8.59 25.21
C MET A 341 -25.63 10.01 25.13
N LYS A 342 -26.95 10.13 25.01
CA LYS A 342 -27.64 11.44 25.07
C LYS A 342 -27.52 12.08 26.46
N GLU A 343 -27.67 11.30 27.53
CA GLU A 343 -27.49 11.77 28.91
C GLU A 343 -26.03 12.19 29.21
N LEU A 344 -25.06 11.62 28.48
CA LEU A 344 -23.64 12.01 28.53
C LEU A 344 -23.30 13.20 27.63
N GLY A 345 -24.27 13.83 26.97
CA GLY A 345 -24.09 15.03 26.15
C GLY A 345 -23.66 14.79 24.71
N PHE A 346 -23.57 13.52 24.25
CA PHE A 346 -23.17 13.22 22.86
C PHE A 346 -24.21 13.74 21.88
N GLY A 347 -23.73 14.43 20.84
CA GLY A 347 -24.57 15.06 19.82
C GLY A 347 -25.29 16.34 20.29
N HIS A 348 -25.04 16.79 21.54
CA HIS A 348 -25.64 18.03 22.03
C HIS A 348 -25.08 19.23 21.27
N GLY A 349 -26.00 20.08 20.77
CA GLY A 349 -25.61 21.26 19.99
C GLY A 349 -25.29 20.99 18.51
N TYR A 350 -25.44 19.75 18.03
CA TYR A 350 -25.25 19.47 16.59
C TYR A 350 -26.28 20.21 15.75
N ARG A 351 -25.82 21.00 14.79
CA ARG A 351 -26.63 21.73 13.83
C ARG A 351 -26.73 20.95 12.54
N TYR A 352 -27.95 20.53 12.16
CA TYR A 352 -28.16 19.79 10.93
C TYR A 352 -28.16 20.75 9.73
N VAL A 353 -27.09 20.66 8.92
CA VAL A 353 -26.81 21.64 7.86
C VAL A 353 -27.92 21.81 6.83
N HIS A 354 -28.77 20.79 6.61
CA HIS A 354 -29.89 20.89 5.69
C HIS A 354 -31.04 21.78 6.20
N ASP A 355 -31.09 22.08 7.50
CA ASP A 355 -32.03 22.97 8.13
C ASP A 355 -31.48 24.42 8.20
N GLU A 356 -30.23 24.61 7.84
CA GLU A 356 -29.54 25.92 7.88
C GLU A 356 -29.59 26.61 6.53
N PRO A 357 -29.51 27.96 6.52
CA PRO A 357 -29.38 28.74 5.28
C PRO A 357 -28.19 28.27 4.44
N GLU A 358 -28.38 28.18 3.15
CA GLU A 358 -27.38 27.68 2.18
C GLU A 358 -26.84 26.25 2.49
N ALA A 359 -27.55 25.46 3.30
CA ALA A 359 -27.12 24.17 3.82
C ALA A 359 -25.70 24.25 4.44
N TYR A 360 -25.47 25.30 5.24
CA TYR A 360 -24.18 25.56 5.89
C TYR A 360 -24.37 26.08 7.32
N ALA A 361 -23.80 25.42 8.30
CA ALA A 361 -23.84 25.81 9.71
C ALA A 361 -22.71 26.81 9.99
N ALA A 362 -22.92 28.08 9.65
CA ALA A 362 -21.92 29.12 9.81
C ALA A 362 -21.47 29.25 11.28
N GLY A 363 -20.16 29.40 11.49
CA GLY A 363 -19.54 29.53 12.80
C GLY A 363 -19.34 28.21 13.57
N GLU A 364 -19.76 27.07 13.01
CA GLU A 364 -19.55 25.75 13.61
C GLU A 364 -18.08 25.31 13.45
N ASP A 365 -17.50 24.73 14.51
CA ASP A 365 -16.15 24.19 14.46
C ASP A 365 -16.19 22.65 14.44
N TYR A 366 -15.54 22.06 13.45
CA TYR A 366 -15.47 20.61 13.24
C TYR A 366 -14.13 20.01 13.67
N LEU A 367 -13.18 20.83 14.13
CA LEU A 367 -11.90 20.37 14.62
C LEU A 367 -11.94 20.14 16.14
N PRO A 368 -11.04 19.29 16.68
CA PRO A 368 -10.96 19.06 18.12
C PRO A 368 -10.70 20.34 18.91
N GLU A 369 -11.32 20.45 20.09
CA GLU A 369 -11.11 21.60 20.99
C GLU A 369 -9.64 21.81 21.33
N GLY A 370 -9.22 23.06 21.39
CA GLY A 370 -7.84 23.45 21.68
C GLY A 370 -6.85 23.07 20.59
N MET A 371 -7.33 22.70 19.42
CA MET A 371 -6.48 22.54 18.23
C MET A 371 -6.15 23.95 17.68
N PRO A 372 -4.91 24.22 17.26
CA PRO A 372 -4.61 25.47 16.57
C PRO A 372 -5.42 25.55 15.27
N GLN A 373 -5.75 26.76 14.85
CA GLN A 373 -6.39 26.95 13.54
C GLN A 373 -5.45 26.49 12.44
N VAL A 374 -5.86 25.43 11.72
CA VAL A 374 -5.09 24.85 10.62
C VAL A 374 -5.91 24.88 9.34
N ARG A 375 -5.22 25.05 8.24
CA ARG A 375 -5.79 25.03 6.91
C ARG A 375 -4.91 24.15 6.02
N PHE A 376 -5.23 22.87 5.94
CA PHE A 376 -4.47 21.92 5.13
C PHE A 376 -4.78 22.08 3.64
N TYR A 377 -6.05 22.16 3.26
CA TYR A 377 -6.46 22.23 1.87
C TYR A 377 -6.54 23.68 1.37
N ARG A 378 -5.75 23.97 0.35
CA ARG A 378 -5.69 25.24 -0.36
C ARG A 378 -5.88 24.96 -1.85
N PRO A 379 -7.11 25.13 -2.39
CA PRO A 379 -7.42 24.88 -3.79
C PRO A 379 -6.50 25.64 -4.73
N ALA A 380 -6.09 25.01 -5.83
CA ALA A 380 -5.35 25.66 -6.89
C ALA A 380 -6.29 26.54 -7.74
N PRO A 381 -5.80 27.59 -8.43
CA PRO A 381 -6.62 28.49 -9.24
C PRO A 381 -6.97 27.89 -10.62
N TYR A 382 -7.00 26.56 -10.76
CA TYR A 382 -7.17 25.87 -12.02
C TYR A 382 -8.33 24.85 -11.98
N GLY A 383 -8.95 24.62 -13.14
CA GLY A 383 -10.00 23.62 -13.30
C GLY A 383 -11.16 23.79 -12.34
N LEU A 384 -11.65 22.69 -11.77
CA LEU A 384 -12.76 22.71 -10.80
C LEU A 384 -12.36 23.38 -9.48
N GLU A 385 -11.08 23.34 -9.10
CA GLU A 385 -10.62 23.92 -7.83
C GLU A 385 -10.80 25.43 -7.76
N LYS A 386 -10.84 26.12 -8.90
CA LYS A 386 -11.22 27.55 -8.93
C LYS A 386 -12.62 27.78 -8.33
N LYS A 387 -13.61 26.97 -8.74
CA LYS A 387 -14.99 27.08 -8.19
C LYS A 387 -15.04 26.62 -6.72
N ILE A 388 -14.23 25.63 -6.36
CA ILE A 388 -14.11 25.18 -4.96
C ILE A 388 -13.55 26.32 -4.11
N ALA A 389 -12.51 27.03 -4.58
CA ALA A 389 -11.94 28.18 -3.87
C ALA A 389 -12.99 29.29 -3.64
N GLU A 390 -13.71 29.70 -4.70
CA GLU A 390 -14.78 30.69 -4.63
C GLU A 390 -15.85 30.29 -3.59
N ARG A 391 -16.27 29.01 -3.60
CA ARG A 391 -17.25 28.51 -2.62
C ARG A 391 -16.68 28.52 -1.20
N LEU A 392 -15.46 28.09 -0.99
CA LEU A 392 -14.83 28.06 0.34
C LEU A 392 -14.61 29.48 0.90
N ASP A 393 -14.28 30.43 0.06
CA ASP A 393 -14.09 31.81 0.50
C ASP A 393 -15.45 32.43 0.92
N HIS A 394 -16.53 32.20 0.15
CA HIS A 394 -17.87 32.56 0.55
C HIS A 394 -18.30 31.97 1.90
N LEU A 395 -18.06 30.67 2.12
CA LEU A 395 -18.39 30.01 3.39
C LEU A 395 -17.61 30.61 4.58
N ARG A 396 -16.37 31.03 4.36
CA ARG A 396 -15.56 31.71 5.40
C ARG A 396 -16.10 33.09 5.74
N GLU A 397 -16.61 33.83 4.74
CA GLU A 397 -17.28 35.09 4.98
C GLU A 397 -18.50 34.90 5.87
N LEU A 398 -19.29 33.84 5.67
CA LEU A 398 -20.40 33.49 6.52
C LEU A 398 -19.96 33.16 7.96
N ASP A 399 -18.86 32.41 8.12
CA ASP A 399 -18.28 32.11 9.44
C ASP A 399 -17.84 33.36 10.18
N GLU A 400 -17.20 34.31 9.48
CA GLU A 400 -16.80 35.58 10.06
C GLU A 400 -17.98 36.45 10.48
N GLN A 401 -19.05 36.44 9.70
CA GLN A 401 -20.29 37.13 10.03
C GLN A 401 -20.97 36.54 11.27
N ALA A 402 -21.05 35.20 11.35
CA ALA A 402 -21.63 34.52 12.49
C ALA A 402 -20.84 34.79 13.79
N LYS A 403 -19.52 34.79 13.72
CA LYS A 403 -18.61 35.08 14.86
C LYS A 403 -18.73 36.56 15.35
N LYS A 404 -19.11 37.48 14.49
CA LYS A 404 -19.35 38.92 14.88
C LYS A 404 -20.72 39.13 15.53
N GLN A 405 -21.67 38.19 15.36
CA GLN A 405 -23.03 38.26 15.91
C GLN A 405 -23.18 37.47 17.22
N SER A 406 -22.22 36.60 17.53
CA SER A 406 -22.15 35.84 18.80
C SER A 406 -21.31 36.58 19.84
#